data_9a2e3a4c4ac2ca3c13210696b0a204c3
#
_entry.id   9a2e3a4c4ac2ca3c13210696b0a204c3
#
_cell.length_a   1.000
_cell.length_b   1.000
_cell.length_c   1.000
_cell.angle_alpha   90.00
_cell.angle_beta   90.00
_cell.angle_gamma   90.00
#
_symmetry.space_group_name_H-M   'P 1'
#
loop_
_entity.id
_entity.type
_entity.pdbx_description
1 polymer ?
#
loop_
_entity_poly.entity_id
_entity_poly.type
_entity_poly.pdbx_seq_one_letter_code
_entity_poly.pdbx_strand_id
1 'polypeptide(L)'
;MKIGILTSGGDCQALNATMASLAKTLYRQDKDIELIGFFKGYRGLMYGDYKKMSPTNFEDILNVGGTILKTSRCPFKKMRVIEDGFDKVEAMKKTYKKLKLDGLVVLGGNGSLKSANMLSQEGLNVIGLPKTIDNDTWGTDYTFGFQSAVDIATHYLDEIQTTAKSHDRVFVVEIMGHRVGHICLAAGIASHADVILLTEIPYDIKAVVKKIKENQKNGKNYTIIACAEGAISEADSLLSKKKYKAKVASRNGMSVAYEIATELGEYIDSEIRVSCAGHIQRGGNPCSYDRLMATRFGIAGAQLILNHDYGKLIILDKTEVKAIPLQETAGKLKYVDPAGEVVKNAKLMGISFGE
;
A
#
# COMPACT_ATOMS: atom_id res chain seq x y z
N MET A 1 -16.06 -11.27 25.79
CA MET A 1 -14.73 -10.88 25.30
C MET A 1 -14.77 -9.46 24.76
N LYS A 2 -13.70 -8.64 24.97
CA LYS A 2 -13.68 -7.24 24.52
C LYS A 2 -12.48 -7.00 23.59
N ILE A 3 -12.74 -6.64 22.34
CA ILE A 3 -11.74 -6.53 21.29
C ILE A 3 -11.67 -5.09 20.75
N GLY A 4 -10.45 -4.52 20.77
CA GLY A 4 -10.15 -3.25 20.12
C GLY A 4 -9.89 -3.42 18.64
N ILE A 5 -10.32 -2.49 17.80
CA ILE A 5 -10.04 -2.46 16.36
C ILE A 5 -9.54 -1.06 16.02
N LEU A 6 -8.45 -0.98 15.26
CA LEU A 6 -7.94 0.26 14.71
C LEU A 6 -7.44 0.11 13.26
N THR A 7 -7.58 1.21 12.50
CA THR A 7 -7.04 1.34 11.15
C THR A 7 -5.95 2.40 11.15
N SER A 8 -4.74 2.06 10.71
CA SER A 8 -3.57 2.94 10.82
C SER A 8 -2.78 3.06 9.52
N GLY A 9 -2.21 4.23 9.29
CA GLY A 9 -1.43 4.56 8.10
C GLY A 9 -2.27 5.15 6.97
N GLY A 10 -1.82 5.02 5.71
CA GLY A 10 -2.63 5.39 4.54
C GLY A 10 -3.87 4.51 4.46
N ASP A 11 -4.99 5.06 4.01
CA ASP A 11 -6.21 4.30 3.76
C ASP A 11 -6.12 3.48 2.46
N CYS A 12 -7.07 2.60 2.30
CA CYS A 12 -7.36 1.89 1.06
C CYS A 12 -8.85 1.53 1.00
N GLN A 13 -9.27 1.07 -0.16
CA GLN A 13 -10.69 0.82 -0.45
C GLN A 13 -11.30 -0.31 0.40
N ALA A 14 -10.52 -1.32 0.80
CA ALA A 14 -11.05 -2.56 1.40
C ALA A 14 -11.02 -2.61 2.94
N LEU A 15 -10.72 -1.51 3.63
CA LEU A 15 -10.67 -1.44 5.10
C LEU A 15 -12.00 -1.80 5.75
N ASN A 16 -13.08 -1.19 5.27
CA ASN A 16 -14.43 -1.42 5.79
C ASN A 16 -14.88 -2.86 5.55
N ALA A 17 -14.58 -3.44 4.39
CA ALA A 17 -14.89 -4.83 4.07
C ALA A 17 -14.23 -5.81 5.06
N THR A 18 -12.97 -5.56 5.42
CA THR A 18 -12.24 -6.37 6.40
C THR A 18 -12.86 -6.25 7.80
N MET A 19 -13.19 -5.04 8.22
CA MET A 19 -13.84 -4.81 9.51
C MET A 19 -15.24 -5.42 9.58
N ALA A 20 -16.03 -5.30 8.51
CA ALA A 20 -17.37 -5.88 8.44
C ALA A 20 -17.34 -7.41 8.58
N SER A 21 -16.45 -8.08 7.86
CA SER A 21 -16.34 -9.54 7.91
C SER A 21 -15.79 -10.05 9.26
N LEU A 22 -14.81 -9.37 9.84
CA LEU A 22 -14.28 -9.65 11.18
C LEU A 22 -15.40 -9.51 12.23
N ALA A 23 -16.07 -8.36 12.25
CA ALA A 23 -17.12 -8.09 13.23
C ALA A 23 -18.31 -9.04 13.10
N LYS A 24 -18.78 -9.28 11.85
CA LYS A 24 -19.90 -10.19 11.59
C LYS A 24 -19.59 -11.62 12.02
N THR A 25 -18.36 -12.08 11.81
CA THR A 25 -17.91 -13.40 12.25
C THR A 25 -17.90 -13.48 13.78
N LEU A 26 -17.32 -12.51 14.46
CA LEU A 26 -17.26 -12.46 15.92
C LEU A 26 -18.66 -12.45 16.56
N TYR A 27 -19.53 -11.55 16.14
CA TYR A 27 -20.91 -11.46 16.69
C TYR A 27 -21.78 -12.69 16.42
N ARG A 28 -21.48 -13.46 15.37
CA ARG A 28 -22.18 -14.72 15.11
C ARG A 28 -21.73 -15.85 16.02
N GLN A 29 -20.47 -15.85 16.42
CA GLN A 29 -19.89 -16.92 17.25
C GLN A 29 -20.11 -16.64 18.75
N ASP A 30 -20.08 -15.38 19.16
CA ASP A 30 -20.28 -14.97 20.55
C ASP A 30 -21.04 -13.63 20.61
N LYS A 31 -22.31 -13.69 21.08
CA LYS A 31 -23.18 -12.51 21.17
C LYS A 31 -22.76 -11.53 22.26
N ASP A 32 -21.92 -11.95 23.21
CA ASP A 32 -21.44 -11.16 24.33
C ASP A 32 -20.11 -10.45 24.00
N ILE A 33 -19.60 -10.61 22.79
CA ILE A 33 -18.41 -9.89 22.35
C ILE A 33 -18.70 -8.38 22.25
N GLU A 34 -17.83 -7.59 22.89
CA GLU A 34 -17.80 -6.16 22.76
C GLU A 34 -16.69 -5.72 21.80
N LEU A 35 -17.04 -4.98 20.75
CA LEU A 35 -16.06 -4.37 19.84
C LEU A 35 -15.89 -2.88 20.17
N ILE A 36 -14.62 -2.44 20.26
CA ILE A 36 -14.22 -1.06 20.52
C ILE A 36 -13.45 -0.55 19.31
N GLY A 37 -14.02 0.39 18.57
CA GLY A 37 -13.37 1.04 17.44
C GLY A 37 -12.57 2.26 17.90
N PHE A 38 -11.25 2.28 17.66
CA PHE A 38 -10.40 3.44 17.95
C PHE A 38 -10.32 4.35 16.73
N PHE A 39 -10.70 5.63 16.91
CA PHE A 39 -10.64 6.61 15.84
C PHE A 39 -9.20 7.06 15.54
N LYS A 40 -8.89 7.28 14.26
CA LYS A 40 -7.58 7.75 13.82
C LYS A 40 -6.41 6.81 14.22
N GLY A 41 -6.68 5.51 14.28
CA GLY A 41 -5.67 4.48 14.48
C GLY A 41 -5.00 4.52 15.86
N TYR A 42 -3.67 4.40 15.90
CA TYR A 42 -2.91 4.45 17.15
C TYR A 42 -3.15 5.72 17.97
N ARG A 43 -3.46 6.84 17.30
CA ARG A 43 -3.80 8.07 18.00
C ARG A 43 -5.02 7.90 18.91
N GLY A 44 -6.05 7.23 18.43
CA GLY A 44 -7.22 6.91 19.25
C GLY A 44 -6.88 6.05 20.46
N LEU A 45 -6.01 5.06 20.28
CA LEU A 45 -5.54 4.21 21.37
C LEU A 45 -4.69 5.02 22.40
N MET A 46 -3.83 5.95 21.93
CA MET A 46 -3.01 6.81 22.79
C MET A 46 -3.84 7.75 23.66
N TYR A 47 -4.85 8.38 23.08
CA TYR A 47 -5.62 9.45 23.74
C TYR A 47 -6.99 9.01 24.25
N GLY A 48 -7.35 7.74 24.07
CA GLY A 48 -8.66 7.22 24.51
C GLY A 48 -9.82 7.73 23.64
N ASP A 49 -9.60 7.98 22.33
CA ASP A 49 -10.63 8.37 21.38
C ASP A 49 -11.20 7.11 20.71
N TYR A 50 -12.30 6.60 21.26
CA TYR A 50 -12.91 5.35 20.84
C TYR A 50 -14.44 5.38 20.94
N LYS A 51 -15.06 4.41 20.28
CA LYS A 51 -16.51 4.16 20.38
C LYS A 51 -16.75 2.65 20.61
N LYS A 52 -17.72 2.33 21.48
CA LYS A 52 -18.28 0.98 21.54
C LYS A 52 -19.11 0.78 20.28
N MET A 53 -18.76 -0.24 19.52
CA MET A 53 -19.38 -0.55 18.25
C MET A 53 -20.55 -1.53 18.45
N SER A 54 -21.60 -1.36 17.66
CA SER A 54 -22.73 -2.29 17.56
C SER A 54 -22.66 -3.06 16.24
N PRO A 55 -23.36 -4.18 16.08
CA PRO A 55 -23.46 -4.90 14.80
C PRO A 55 -23.89 -3.96 13.63
N THR A 56 -24.79 -3.04 13.90
CA THR A 56 -25.31 -2.07 12.89
C THR A 56 -24.24 -1.13 12.34
N ASN A 57 -23.13 -0.89 13.07
CA ASN A 57 -22.02 -0.08 12.58
C ASN A 57 -21.22 -0.79 11.47
N PHE A 58 -21.41 -2.10 11.29
CA PHE A 58 -20.70 -2.92 10.30
C PHE A 58 -21.61 -3.44 9.18
N GLU A 59 -22.89 -3.03 9.20
CA GLU A 59 -23.84 -3.28 8.11
C GLU A 59 -23.54 -2.34 6.94
N ASP A 60 -23.75 -2.82 5.73
CA ASP A 60 -23.68 -2.08 4.45
C ASP A 60 -22.36 -1.37 4.14
N ILE A 61 -21.27 -1.70 4.87
CA ILE A 61 -19.94 -1.08 4.67
C ILE A 61 -18.98 -1.95 3.84
N LEU A 62 -19.35 -3.18 3.46
CA LEU A 62 -18.48 -4.11 2.74
C LEU A 62 -18.05 -3.55 1.38
N ASN A 63 -18.90 -2.80 0.72
CA ASN A 63 -18.65 -2.19 -0.59
C ASN A 63 -18.31 -0.70 -0.51
N VAL A 64 -18.10 -0.15 0.68
CA VAL A 64 -17.81 1.26 0.90
C VAL A 64 -16.32 1.45 1.15
N GLY A 65 -15.68 2.30 0.36
CA GLY A 65 -14.25 2.63 0.49
C GLY A 65 -13.92 3.47 1.72
N GLY A 66 -12.61 3.67 1.93
CA GLY A 66 -12.12 4.37 3.11
C GLY A 66 -12.29 3.57 4.40
N THR A 67 -12.43 4.25 5.53
CA THR A 67 -12.61 3.62 6.86
C THR A 67 -13.56 4.40 7.75
N ILE A 68 -14.54 3.69 8.35
CA ILE A 68 -15.47 4.26 9.35
C ILE A 68 -14.77 4.69 10.64
N LEU A 69 -13.57 4.18 10.92
CA LEU A 69 -12.78 4.53 12.10
C LEU A 69 -11.81 5.69 11.85
N LYS A 70 -11.78 6.26 10.63
CA LYS A 70 -10.75 7.22 10.25
C LYS A 70 -9.34 6.64 10.44
N THR A 71 -8.33 7.29 9.89
CA THR A 71 -6.94 6.85 10.04
C THR A 71 -6.00 8.01 10.27
N SER A 72 -4.82 7.72 10.78
CA SER A 72 -3.73 8.69 10.88
C SER A 72 -2.38 8.00 10.72
N ARG A 73 -1.37 8.78 10.31
CA ARG A 73 0.02 8.31 10.25
C ARG A 73 0.71 8.55 11.59
N CYS A 74 1.12 7.47 12.24
CA CYS A 74 1.97 7.51 13.43
C CYS A 74 3.28 6.79 13.08
N PRO A 75 4.36 7.53 12.73
CA PRO A 75 5.62 6.91 12.32
C PRO A 75 6.22 6.04 13.42
N PHE A 76 6.56 4.79 13.11
CA PHE A 76 7.14 3.84 14.07
C PHE A 76 8.36 4.42 14.82
N LYS A 77 9.23 5.16 14.11
CA LYS A 77 10.41 5.79 14.72
C LYS A 77 10.10 6.77 15.85
N LYS A 78 8.87 7.33 15.87
CA LYS A 78 8.41 8.27 16.90
C LYS A 78 7.60 7.61 18.02
N MET A 79 7.33 6.30 17.94
CA MET A 79 6.49 5.61 18.92
C MET A 79 7.10 5.59 20.32
N ARG A 80 8.41 5.34 20.40
CA ARG A 80 9.14 5.32 21.70
C ARG A 80 9.79 6.66 22.06
N VAL A 81 9.53 7.72 21.29
CA VAL A 81 10.04 9.05 21.60
C VAL A 81 9.06 9.70 22.57
N ILE A 82 9.55 10.05 23.76
CA ILE A 82 8.80 10.83 24.76
C ILE A 82 8.83 12.28 24.30
N GLU A 83 7.64 12.87 24.11
CA GLU A 83 7.47 14.27 23.71
C GLU A 83 6.68 14.98 24.82
N ASP A 84 7.24 16.03 25.39
CA ASP A 84 6.62 16.81 26.48
C ASP A 84 6.17 15.95 27.68
N GLY A 85 6.97 14.95 28.04
CA GLY A 85 6.64 14.00 29.11
C GLY A 85 5.60 12.95 28.76
N PHE A 86 5.11 12.92 27.51
CA PHE A 86 4.10 11.96 27.05
C PHE A 86 4.75 10.72 26.42
N ASP A 87 4.64 9.59 27.13
CA ASP A 87 5.02 8.26 26.63
C ASP A 87 3.84 7.63 25.90
N LYS A 88 3.96 7.54 24.56
CA LYS A 88 2.92 7.02 23.67
C LYS A 88 2.63 5.54 23.91
N VAL A 89 3.67 4.74 24.21
CA VAL A 89 3.54 3.29 24.43
C VAL A 89 2.81 3.04 25.76
N GLU A 90 3.23 3.70 26.81
CA GLU A 90 2.55 3.58 28.12
C GLU A 90 1.12 4.11 28.06
N ALA A 91 0.85 5.19 27.32
CA ALA A 91 -0.51 5.69 27.11
C ALA A 91 -1.41 4.65 26.42
N MET A 92 -0.91 3.97 25.38
CA MET A 92 -1.64 2.89 24.71
C MET A 92 -1.90 1.70 25.66
N LYS A 93 -0.89 1.27 26.41
CA LYS A 93 -1.01 0.21 27.43
C LYS A 93 -2.04 0.57 28.51
N LYS A 94 -2.01 1.82 28.97
CA LYS A 94 -2.98 2.34 29.96
C LYS A 94 -4.41 2.28 29.43
N THR A 95 -4.63 2.72 28.18
CA THR A 95 -5.96 2.66 27.54
C THR A 95 -6.42 1.22 27.37
N TYR A 96 -5.54 0.32 26.89
CA TYR A 96 -5.83 -1.11 26.77
C TYR A 96 -6.28 -1.72 28.10
N LYS A 97 -5.51 -1.50 29.16
CA LYS A 97 -5.82 -1.99 30.52
C LYS A 97 -7.10 -1.36 31.08
N LYS A 98 -7.28 -0.03 30.94
CA LYS A 98 -8.46 0.70 31.42
C LYS A 98 -9.75 0.14 30.81
N LEU A 99 -9.72 -0.19 29.53
CA LEU A 99 -10.86 -0.76 28.81
C LEU A 99 -11.03 -2.28 29.05
N LYS A 100 -10.07 -2.91 29.70
CA LYS A 100 -10.02 -4.39 29.90
C LYS A 100 -10.14 -5.11 28.55
N LEU A 101 -9.34 -4.71 27.57
CA LEU A 101 -9.33 -5.35 26.27
C LEU A 101 -8.68 -6.74 26.38
N ASP A 102 -9.30 -7.75 25.79
CA ASP A 102 -8.76 -9.09 25.64
C ASP A 102 -7.82 -9.19 24.42
N GLY A 103 -8.03 -8.34 23.41
CA GLY A 103 -7.21 -8.30 22.20
C GLY A 103 -7.34 -6.98 21.44
N LEU A 104 -6.39 -6.75 20.53
CA LEU A 104 -6.33 -5.57 19.64
C LEU A 104 -6.09 -6.04 18.20
N VAL A 105 -6.96 -5.65 17.29
CA VAL A 105 -6.80 -5.88 15.85
C VAL A 105 -6.29 -4.61 15.19
N VAL A 106 -5.17 -4.73 14.48
CA VAL A 106 -4.51 -3.64 13.77
C VAL A 106 -4.58 -3.88 12.27
N LEU A 107 -5.38 -3.05 11.57
CA LEU A 107 -5.40 -3.00 10.12
C LEU A 107 -4.38 -1.95 9.67
N GLY A 108 -3.24 -2.38 9.12
CA GLY A 108 -2.17 -1.44 8.81
C GLY A 108 -1.15 -1.97 7.81
N GLY A 109 -0.43 -1.04 7.16
CA GLY A 109 0.74 -1.37 6.34
C GLY A 109 1.99 -1.60 7.16
N ASN A 110 3.13 -1.78 6.51
CA ASN A 110 4.42 -2.15 7.12
C ASN A 110 4.78 -1.34 8.38
N GLY A 111 4.67 -0.01 8.35
CA GLY A 111 4.96 0.84 9.51
C GLY A 111 4.03 0.59 10.71
N SER A 112 2.74 0.38 10.45
CA SER A 112 1.74 0.08 11.48
C SER A 112 1.90 -1.33 12.04
N LEU A 113 2.28 -2.30 11.23
CA LEU A 113 2.57 -3.67 11.66
C LEU A 113 3.83 -3.74 12.54
N LYS A 114 4.85 -2.89 12.30
CA LYS A 114 5.98 -2.71 13.23
C LYS A 114 5.51 -2.24 14.61
N SER A 115 4.57 -1.30 14.66
CA SER A 115 4.01 -0.83 15.92
C SER A 115 3.13 -1.90 16.58
N ALA A 116 2.40 -2.69 15.80
CA ALA A 116 1.64 -3.85 16.28
C ALA A 116 2.56 -4.89 16.94
N ASN A 117 3.66 -5.23 16.28
CA ASN A 117 4.67 -6.14 16.84
C ASN A 117 5.30 -5.58 18.13
N MET A 118 5.63 -4.29 18.15
CA MET A 118 6.15 -3.63 19.35
C MET A 118 5.15 -3.76 20.53
N LEU A 119 3.86 -3.49 20.31
CA LEU A 119 2.84 -3.63 21.35
C LEU A 119 2.66 -5.10 21.79
N SER A 120 2.77 -6.05 20.88
CA SER A 120 2.77 -7.48 21.21
C SER A 120 3.95 -7.83 22.12
N GLN A 121 5.15 -7.32 21.83
CA GLN A 121 6.33 -7.49 22.69
C GLN A 121 6.20 -6.79 24.06
N GLU A 122 5.38 -5.74 24.15
CA GLU A 122 5.01 -5.08 25.43
C GLU A 122 3.92 -5.83 26.20
N GLY A 123 3.53 -7.01 25.75
CA GLY A 123 2.59 -7.90 26.42
C GLY A 123 1.11 -7.66 26.09
N LEU A 124 0.79 -6.94 25.01
CA LEU A 124 -0.58 -6.82 24.54
C LEU A 124 -0.90 -7.95 23.55
N ASN A 125 -2.12 -8.46 23.61
CA ASN A 125 -2.66 -9.41 22.66
C ASN A 125 -3.00 -8.70 21.35
N VAL A 126 -2.18 -8.83 20.32
CA VAL A 126 -2.33 -8.11 19.06
C VAL A 126 -2.44 -9.05 17.88
N ILE A 127 -3.33 -8.75 16.93
CA ILE A 127 -3.43 -9.40 15.61
C ILE A 127 -3.25 -8.33 14.54
N GLY A 128 -2.40 -8.60 13.56
CA GLY A 128 -2.18 -7.77 12.38
C GLY A 128 -2.99 -8.24 11.17
N LEU A 129 -3.53 -7.28 10.41
CA LEU A 129 -4.15 -7.52 9.11
C LEU A 129 -3.45 -6.63 8.06
N PRO A 130 -2.92 -7.20 6.95
CA PRO A 130 -2.01 -6.51 6.04
C PRO A 130 -2.79 -5.57 5.10
N LYS A 131 -2.91 -4.32 5.51
CA LYS A 131 -3.63 -3.26 4.83
C LYS A 131 -2.65 -2.28 4.18
N THR A 132 -2.50 -2.35 2.88
CA THR A 132 -1.79 -1.35 2.08
C THR A 132 -2.11 -1.54 0.60
N ILE A 133 -2.11 -0.46 -0.17
CA ILE A 133 -2.18 -0.54 -1.63
C ILE A 133 -0.85 -0.97 -2.24
N ASP A 134 0.26 -0.77 -1.53
CA ASP A 134 1.63 -0.93 -2.07
C ASP A 134 2.04 -2.41 -2.25
N ASN A 135 1.32 -3.35 -1.63
CA ASN A 135 1.65 -4.79 -1.60
C ASN A 135 3.08 -5.08 -1.09
N ASP A 136 3.58 -4.24 -0.17
CA ASP A 136 4.96 -4.21 0.32
C ASP A 136 5.18 -5.02 1.61
N THR A 137 4.15 -5.69 2.13
CA THR A 137 4.23 -6.44 3.38
C THR A 137 4.92 -7.78 3.16
N TRP A 138 6.04 -7.99 3.87
CA TRP A 138 6.76 -9.25 3.80
C TRP A 138 5.93 -10.42 4.36
N GLY A 139 6.07 -11.59 3.73
CA GLY A 139 5.44 -12.84 4.18
C GLY A 139 4.03 -13.05 3.67
N THR A 140 3.46 -12.10 2.93
CA THR A 140 2.17 -12.28 2.28
C THR A 140 2.25 -12.02 0.77
N ASP A 141 1.57 -12.83 -0.01
CA ASP A 141 1.48 -12.62 -1.47
C ASP A 141 0.59 -11.43 -1.80
N TYR A 142 -0.35 -11.11 -0.91
CA TYR A 142 -1.35 -10.09 -1.17
C TYR A 142 -1.67 -9.25 0.07
N THR A 143 -1.89 -7.95 -0.17
CA THR A 143 -2.42 -7.01 0.83
C THR A 143 -3.73 -6.42 0.32
N PHE A 144 -4.77 -6.39 1.16
CA PHE A 144 -6.06 -5.85 0.72
C PHE A 144 -5.99 -4.33 0.50
N GLY A 145 -6.56 -3.90 -0.62
CA GLY A 145 -6.43 -2.56 -1.19
C GLY A 145 -5.51 -2.50 -2.42
N PHE A 146 -4.67 -3.50 -2.63
CA PHE A 146 -3.72 -3.53 -3.75
C PHE A 146 -4.45 -3.64 -5.10
N GLN A 147 -5.35 -4.62 -5.28
CA GLN A 147 -6.00 -4.82 -6.57
C GLN A 147 -6.89 -3.64 -6.96
N SER A 148 -7.60 -3.04 -6.00
CA SER A 148 -8.38 -1.83 -6.27
C SER A 148 -7.51 -0.66 -6.75
N ALA A 149 -6.31 -0.52 -6.18
CA ALA A 149 -5.36 0.50 -6.64
C ALA A 149 -4.80 0.18 -8.03
N VAL A 150 -4.53 -1.09 -8.33
CA VAL A 150 -4.10 -1.54 -9.67
C VAL A 150 -5.19 -1.25 -10.70
N ASP A 151 -6.45 -1.58 -10.41
CA ASP A 151 -7.58 -1.34 -11.32
C ASP A 151 -7.72 0.16 -11.65
N ILE A 152 -7.62 1.03 -10.62
CA ILE A 152 -7.67 2.48 -10.82
C ILE A 152 -6.46 2.98 -11.62
N ALA A 153 -5.26 2.50 -11.31
CA ALA A 153 -4.05 2.91 -12.02
C ALA A 153 -4.07 2.44 -13.49
N THR A 154 -4.59 1.23 -13.76
CA THR A 154 -4.77 0.71 -15.11
C THR A 154 -5.74 1.58 -15.90
N HIS A 155 -6.92 1.84 -15.33
CA HIS A 155 -7.91 2.71 -15.97
C HIS A 155 -7.35 4.11 -16.27
N TYR A 156 -6.58 4.67 -15.33
CA TYR A 156 -5.93 5.96 -15.51
C TYR A 156 -4.93 5.95 -16.68
N LEU A 157 -4.12 4.90 -16.81
CA LEU A 157 -3.18 4.72 -17.92
C LEU A 157 -3.92 4.56 -19.27
N ASP A 158 -5.03 3.81 -19.29
CA ASP A 158 -5.87 3.61 -20.48
C ASP A 158 -6.45 4.95 -20.99
N GLU A 159 -6.96 5.79 -20.08
CA GLU A 159 -7.47 7.14 -20.41
C GLU A 159 -6.34 8.02 -21.00
N ILE A 160 -5.15 8.02 -20.39
CA ILE A 160 -4.00 8.77 -20.89
C ILE A 160 -3.56 8.26 -22.26
N GLN A 161 -3.61 6.95 -22.52
CA GLN A 161 -3.20 6.38 -23.80
C GLN A 161 -4.02 6.91 -24.97
N THR A 162 -5.32 7.15 -24.79
CA THR A 162 -6.21 7.66 -25.86
C THR A 162 -5.81 9.06 -26.31
N THR A 163 -5.50 9.94 -25.37
CA THR A 163 -5.04 11.30 -25.67
C THR A 163 -3.60 11.34 -26.18
N ALA A 164 -2.72 10.47 -25.64
CA ALA A 164 -1.35 10.33 -26.13
C ALA A 164 -1.31 9.99 -27.62
N LYS A 165 -2.12 9.02 -28.02
CA LYS A 165 -2.30 8.58 -29.41
C LYS A 165 -2.85 9.69 -30.31
N SER A 166 -3.80 10.49 -29.82
CA SER A 166 -4.43 11.55 -30.62
C SER A 166 -3.50 12.70 -30.94
N HIS A 167 -2.44 12.87 -30.16
CA HIS A 167 -1.52 14.02 -30.26
C HIS A 167 -0.06 13.62 -30.53
N ASP A 168 0.23 12.35 -30.77
CA ASP A 168 1.59 11.83 -30.98
C ASP A 168 2.56 12.23 -29.84
N ARG A 169 2.11 12.11 -28.56
CA ARG A 169 2.82 12.57 -27.38
C ARG A 169 3.49 11.45 -26.61
N VAL A 170 4.55 11.81 -25.91
CA VAL A 170 5.13 10.98 -24.85
C VAL A 170 4.52 11.37 -23.51
N PHE A 171 3.96 10.43 -22.79
CA PHE A 171 3.46 10.65 -21.43
C PHE A 171 4.30 9.91 -20.40
N VAL A 172 4.71 10.62 -19.35
CA VAL A 172 5.30 10.04 -18.13
C VAL A 172 4.23 10.09 -17.06
N VAL A 173 3.76 8.91 -16.64
CA VAL A 173 2.62 8.76 -15.71
C VAL A 173 3.10 8.18 -14.40
N GLU A 174 3.06 8.99 -13.32
CA GLU A 174 3.44 8.53 -11.99
C GLU A 174 2.35 7.68 -11.34
N ILE A 175 2.77 6.54 -10.82
CA ILE A 175 1.93 5.55 -10.12
C ILE A 175 2.46 5.41 -8.68
N MET A 176 1.57 5.40 -7.70
CA MET A 176 1.91 5.16 -6.29
C MET A 176 2.52 3.77 -6.05
N GLY A 177 3.14 3.57 -4.90
CA GLY A 177 3.77 2.31 -4.48
C GLY A 177 4.83 2.54 -3.41
N HIS A 178 5.04 3.78 -3.02
CA HIS A 178 6.00 4.22 -2.01
C HIS A 178 7.43 3.74 -2.30
N ARG A 179 7.84 2.58 -1.79
CA ARG A 179 9.21 2.05 -1.91
C ARG A 179 9.31 0.83 -2.81
N VAL A 180 8.22 0.44 -3.42
CA VAL A 180 8.14 -0.77 -4.24
C VAL A 180 7.33 -0.49 -5.50
N GLY A 181 7.60 -1.23 -6.56
CA GLY A 181 6.99 -1.01 -7.88
C GLY A 181 5.78 -1.89 -8.19
N HIS A 182 5.18 -2.58 -7.22
CA HIS A 182 4.14 -3.58 -7.51
C HIS A 182 2.92 -3.03 -8.25
N ILE A 183 2.39 -1.85 -7.84
CA ILE A 183 1.22 -1.24 -8.54
C ILE A 183 1.63 -0.84 -9.95
N CYS A 184 2.77 -0.15 -10.08
CA CYS A 184 3.28 0.32 -11.36
C CYS A 184 3.53 -0.83 -12.34
N LEU A 185 4.12 -1.94 -11.87
CA LEU A 185 4.35 -3.13 -12.67
C LEU A 185 3.03 -3.74 -13.15
N ALA A 186 2.09 -3.99 -12.23
CA ALA A 186 0.82 -4.63 -12.54
C ALA A 186 -0.04 -3.76 -13.49
N ALA A 187 -0.19 -2.47 -13.17
CA ALA A 187 -0.97 -1.55 -13.98
C ALA A 187 -0.31 -1.26 -15.33
N GLY A 188 1.03 -1.11 -15.37
CA GLY A 188 1.77 -0.89 -16.61
C GLY A 188 1.68 -2.06 -17.58
N ILE A 189 1.71 -3.29 -17.09
CA ILE A 189 1.50 -4.49 -17.91
C ILE A 189 0.03 -4.53 -18.39
N ALA A 190 -0.92 -4.35 -17.49
CA ALA A 190 -2.35 -4.44 -17.80
C ALA A 190 -2.80 -3.39 -18.82
N SER A 191 -2.25 -2.18 -18.78
CA SER A 191 -2.52 -1.11 -19.75
C SER A 191 -1.60 -1.15 -20.99
N HIS A 192 -0.70 -2.12 -21.07
CA HIS A 192 0.26 -2.24 -22.16
C HIS A 192 1.13 -1.00 -22.36
N ALA A 193 1.65 -0.43 -21.25
CA ALA A 193 2.60 0.68 -21.29
C ALA A 193 3.88 0.27 -22.04
N ASP A 194 4.49 1.20 -22.76
CA ASP A 194 5.71 0.92 -23.55
C ASP A 194 6.95 0.79 -22.66
N VAL A 195 6.97 1.55 -21.57
CA VAL A 195 8.05 1.59 -20.59
C VAL A 195 7.45 1.53 -19.20
N ILE A 196 8.04 0.72 -18.31
CA ILE A 196 7.70 0.64 -16.90
C ILE A 196 8.96 0.89 -16.08
N LEU A 197 9.02 2.02 -15.36
CA LEU A 197 10.14 2.38 -14.50
C LEU A 197 9.82 2.04 -13.05
N LEU A 198 10.60 1.13 -12.46
CA LEU A 198 10.38 0.60 -11.12
C LEU A 198 11.38 1.18 -10.11
N THR A 199 11.06 1.06 -8.84
CA THR A 199 11.98 1.36 -7.73
C THR A 199 13.13 0.37 -7.67
N GLU A 200 12.88 -0.88 -8.06
CA GLU A 200 13.79 -2.03 -7.93
C GLU A 200 14.74 -2.19 -9.14
N ILE A 201 14.45 -1.52 -10.23
CA ILE A 201 15.24 -1.55 -11.47
C ILE A 201 15.69 -0.12 -11.78
N PRO A 202 16.93 0.28 -11.44
CA PRO A 202 17.44 1.59 -11.81
C PRO A 202 17.45 1.77 -13.32
N TYR A 203 16.93 2.92 -13.80
CA TYR A 203 16.81 3.17 -15.23
C TYR A 203 17.96 4.00 -15.79
N ASP A 204 18.36 3.70 -17.03
CA ASP A 204 19.14 4.58 -17.92
C ASP A 204 18.17 5.35 -18.84
N ILE A 205 18.20 6.68 -18.80
CA ILE A 205 17.35 7.50 -19.66
C ILE A 205 17.59 7.23 -21.14
N LYS A 206 18.81 6.85 -21.53
CA LYS A 206 19.15 6.52 -22.93
C LYS A 206 18.44 5.25 -23.41
N ALA A 207 18.24 4.29 -22.53
CA ALA A 207 17.46 3.10 -22.86
C ALA A 207 15.98 3.44 -23.07
N VAL A 208 15.43 4.36 -22.27
CA VAL A 208 14.07 4.89 -22.46
C VAL A 208 13.96 5.62 -23.80
N VAL A 209 14.91 6.50 -24.11
CA VAL A 209 15.00 7.21 -25.41
C VAL A 209 15.06 6.24 -26.58
N LYS A 210 15.88 5.19 -26.45
CA LYS A 210 15.98 4.13 -27.46
C LYS A 210 14.62 3.50 -27.73
N LYS A 211 13.86 3.17 -26.71
CA LYS A 211 12.50 2.59 -26.82
C LYS A 211 11.53 3.55 -27.51
N ILE A 212 11.57 4.84 -27.18
CA ILE A 212 10.72 5.87 -27.82
C ILE A 212 11.04 5.93 -29.32
N LYS A 213 12.32 6.00 -29.69
CA LYS A 213 12.76 6.04 -31.11
C LYS A 213 12.43 4.75 -31.87
N GLU A 214 12.50 3.60 -31.20
CA GLU A 214 12.05 2.32 -31.74
C GLU A 214 10.57 2.31 -32.08
N ASN A 215 9.73 2.80 -31.13
CA ASN A 215 8.29 2.95 -31.34
C ASN A 215 8.01 3.82 -32.57
N GLN A 216 8.65 5.00 -32.67
CA GLN A 216 8.50 5.91 -33.81
C GLN A 216 8.90 5.28 -35.13
N LYS A 217 10.02 4.56 -35.15
CA LYS A 217 10.48 3.83 -36.35
C LYS A 217 9.47 2.77 -36.82
N ASN A 218 8.74 2.18 -35.87
CA ASN A 218 7.70 1.19 -36.13
C ASN A 218 6.32 1.81 -36.39
N GLY A 219 6.24 3.13 -36.58
CA GLY A 219 5.00 3.85 -36.87
C GLY A 219 4.12 4.17 -35.66
N LYS A 220 4.60 3.93 -34.43
CA LYS A 220 3.92 4.31 -33.19
C LYS A 220 4.54 5.61 -32.68
N ASN A 221 3.91 6.75 -32.97
CA ASN A 221 4.44 8.09 -32.64
C ASN A 221 4.21 8.52 -31.19
N TYR A 222 3.39 7.79 -30.41
CA TYR A 222 3.18 8.03 -29.00
C TYR A 222 3.86 7.00 -28.13
N THR A 223 4.17 7.35 -26.89
CA THR A 223 4.76 6.43 -25.91
C THR A 223 4.19 6.68 -24.51
N ILE A 224 3.81 5.60 -23.82
CA ILE A 224 3.37 5.62 -22.43
C ILE A 224 4.48 5.07 -21.54
N ILE A 225 4.91 5.88 -20.59
CA ILE A 225 5.91 5.54 -19.58
C ILE A 225 5.18 5.49 -18.24
N ALA A 226 4.90 4.31 -17.70
CA ALA A 226 4.43 4.12 -16.34
C ALA A 226 5.63 4.21 -15.40
N CYS A 227 5.59 5.11 -14.43
CA CYS A 227 6.70 5.41 -13.54
C CYS A 227 6.28 5.25 -12.08
N ALA A 228 6.90 4.34 -11.33
CA ALA A 228 6.68 4.26 -9.90
C ALA A 228 7.16 5.54 -9.19
N GLU A 229 6.43 6.02 -8.17
CA GLU A 229 6.84 7.22 -7.40
C GLU A 229 8.22 7.09 -6.75
N GLY A 230 8.72 5.86 -6.59
CA GLY A 230 10.05 5.52 -6.10
C GLY A 230 11.07 5.19 -7.19
N ALA A 231 10.76 5.41 -8.47
CA ALA A 231 11.69 5.13 -9.56
C ALA A 231 13.00 5.91 -9.38
N ILE A 232 14.11 5.28 -9.72
CA ILE A 232 15.46 5.82 -9.49
C ILE A 232 16.31 5.61 -10.74
N SER A 233 17.07 6.64 -11.16
CA SER A 233 18.04 6.48 -12.23
C SER A 233 19.26 5.68 -11.78
N GLU A 234 20.01 5.10 -12.73
CA GLU A 234 21.29 4.44 -12.41
C GLU A 234 22.24 5.38 -11.68
N ALA A 235 22.36 6.64 -12.14
CA ALA A 235 23.21 7.63 -11.51
C ALA A 235 22.81 7.90 -10.05
N ASP A 236 21.52 8.00 -9.76
CA ASP A 236 21.02 8.23 -8.42
C ASP A 236 21.14 7.01 -7.51
N SER A 237 21.08 5.81 -8.08
CA SER A 237 21.26 4.55 -7.34
C SER A 237 22.65 4.42 -6.72
N LEU A 238 23.64 5.08 -7.33
CA LEU A 238 25.02 5.12 -6.84
C LEU A 238 25.26 6.16 -5.72
N LEU A 239 24.28 7.03 -5.47
CA LEU A 239 24.38 8.03 -4.42
C LEU A 239 24.33 7.41 -3.02
N SER A 240 25.11 7.99 -2.09
CA SER A 240 24.91 7.60 -0.69
C SER A 240 23.48 7.92 -0.24
N LYS A 241 22.95 7.13 0.70
CA LYS A 241 21.59 7.30 1.27
C LYS A 241 21.31 8.73 1.75
N LYS A 242 22.33 9.45 2.25
CA LYS A 242 22.21 10.84 2.69
C LYS A 242 22.03 11.78 1.49
N LYS A 243 22.85 11.63 0.45
CA LYS A 243 22.79 12.45 -0.77
C LYS A 243 21.47 12.23 -1.52
N TYR A 244 21.04 10.96 -1.69
CA TYR A 244 19.78 10.65 -2.33
C TYR A 244 18.58 11.24 -1.57
N LYS A 245 18.55 11.13 -0.23
CA LYS A 245 17.51 11.78 0.57
C LYS A 245 17.48 13.30 0.41
N ALA A 246 18.64 13.93 0.33
CA ALA A 246 18.73 15.38 0.10
C ALA A 246 18.17 15.75 -1.29
N LYS A 247 18.49 14.98 -2.33
CA LYS A 247 17.94 15.13 -3.68
C LYS A 247 16.41 14.98 -3.69
N VAL A 248 15.88 13.93 -3.07
CA VAL A 248 14.42 13.73 -2.96
C VAL A 248 13.75 14.90 -2.20
N ALA A 249 14.39 15.39 -1.14
CA ALA A 249 13.86 16.54 -0.39
C ALA A 249 13.86 17.83 -1.21
N SER A 250 14.85 18.05 -2.11
CA SER A 250 14.90 19.22 -2.98
C SER A 250 13.80 19.25 -4.04
N ARG A 251 13.12 18.14 -4.31
CA ARG A 251 11.94 18.09 -5.18
C ARG A 251 10.75 18.90 -4.63
N ASN A 252 10.77 19.27 -3.36
CA ASN A 252 9.67 20.02 -2.72
C ASN A 252 8.28 19.41 -2.95
N GLY A 253 8.19 18.08 -2.96
CA GLY A 253 6.95 17.34 -3.20
C GLY A 253 6.57 17.15 -4.68
N MET A 254 7.40 17.61 -5.61
CA MET A 254 7.20 17.29 -7.03
C MET A 254 7.45 15.79 -7.30
N SER A 255 6.69 15.26 -8.23
CA SER A 255 6.82 13.90 -8.73
C SER A 255 8.16 13.66 -9.43
N VAL A 256 8.71 12.45 -9.30
CA VAL A 256 9.88 12.01 -10.08
C VAL A 256 9.61 12.04 -11.59
N ALA A 257 8.36 11.92 -12.01
CA ALA A 257 7.97 11.98 -13.42
C ALA A 257 8.37 13.32 -14.10
N TYR A 258 8.43 14.41 -13.35
CA TYR A 258 8.91 15.69 -13.88
C TYR A 258 10.42 15.69 -14.14
N GLU A 259 11.23 15.03 -13.28
CA GLU A 259 12.67 14.87 -13.53
C GLU A 259 12.90 14.04 -14.79
N ILE A 260 12.19 12.92 -14.92
CA ILE A 260 12.26 12.04 -16.09
C ILE A 260 11.85 12.80 -17.36
N ALA A 261 10.76 13.56 -17.31
CA ALA A 261 10.29 14.34 -18.45
C ALA A 261 11.30 15.43 -18.86
N THR A 262 11.92 16.11 -17.90
CA THR A 262 12.94 17.12 -18.14
C THR A 262 14.18 16.50 -18.81
N GLU A 263 14.65 15.38 -18.27
CA GLU A 263 15.81 14.66 -18.81
C GLU A 263 15.53 14.10 -20.22
N LEU A 264 14.33 13.56 -20.48
CA LEU A 264 13.93 13.11 -21.82
C LEU A 264 13.92 14.24 -22.84
N GLY A 265 13.50 15.45 -22.43
CA GLY A 265 13.47 16.64 -23.30
C GLY A 265 14.83 17.07 -23.85
N GLU A 266 15.95 16.58 -23.26
CA GLU A 266 17.30 16.80 -23.79
C GLU A 266 17.64 15.88 -24.99
N TYR A 267 16.84 14.82 -25.24
CA TYR A 267 17.16 13.77 -26.20
C TYR A 267 16.12 13.57 -27.31
N ILE A 268 14.89 14.09 -27.14
CA ILE A 268 13.78 13.91 -28.08
C ILE A 268 13.05 15.23 -28.34
N ASP A 269 12.58 15.42 -29.58
CA ASP A 269 11.78 16.60 -29.98
C ASP A 269 10.27 16.40 -29.76
N SER A 270 9.84 15.19 -29.39
CA SER A 270 8.43 14.89 -29.14
C SER A 270 7.88 15.69 -27.95
N GLU A 271 6.64 16.11 -28.04
CA GLU A 271 5.97 16.78 -26.92
C GLU A 271 5.79 15.81 -25.74
N ILE A 272 6.39 16.15 -24.59
CA ILE A 272 6.34 15.34 -23.37
C ILE A 272 5.31 15.93 -22.42
N ARG A 273 4.47 15.08 -21.85
CA ARG A 273 3.51 15.43 -20.81
C ARG A 273 3.71 14.57 -19.58
N VAL A 274 3.49 15.16 -18.40
CA VAL A 274 3.50 14.46 -17.11
C VAL A 274 2.08 14.38 -16.59
N SER A 275 1.73 13.21 -16.06
CA SER A 275 0.45 13.01 -15.38
C SER A 275 0.68 12.19 -14.11
N CYS A 276 0.03 12.58 -13.01
CA CYS A 276 0.18 11.92 -11.72
C CYS A 276 -1.19 11.42 -11.24
N ALA A 277 -1.36 10.12 -11.19
CA ALA A 277 -2.59 9.51 -10.68
C ALA A 277 -2.86 9.88 -9.20
N GLY A 278 -1.79 9.98 -8.39
CA GLY A 278 -1.88 10.47 -7.01
C GLY A 278 -2.90 9.72 -6.16
N HIS A 279 -3.60 10.45 -5.27
CA HIS A 279 -4.49 9.87 -4.27
C HIS A 279 -5.79 9.26 -4.81
N ILE A 280 -6.14 9.43 -6.09
CA ILE A 280 -7.29 8.70 -6.66
C ILE A 280 -7.11 7.19 -6.54
N GLN A 281 -5.86 6.69 -6.55
CA GLN A 281 -5.53 5.28 -6.37
C GLN A 281 -5.90 4.73 -4.98
N ARG A 282 -6.20 5.58 -4.00
CA ARG A 282 -6.68 5.20 -2.66
C ARG A 282 -8.18 5.34 -2.49
N GLY A 283 -8.84 6.05 -3.43
CA GLY A 283 -10.24 6.41 -3.37
C GLY A 283 -11.18 5.37 -3.98
N GLY A 284 -12.47 5.66 -3.94
CA GLY A 284 -13.50 4.81 -4.51
C GLY A 284 -13.81 3.55 -3.69
N ASN A 285 -14.64 2.69 -4.27
CA ASN A 285 -15.07 1.43 -3.65
C ASN A 285 -14.07 0.31 -3.94
N PRO A 286 -13.96 -0.70 -3.05
CA PRO A 286 -13.12 -1.85 -3.31
C PRO A 286 -13.64 -2.66 -4.50
N CYS A 287 -12.73 -3.15 -5.36
CA CYS A 287 -13.05 -4.09 -6.42
C CYS A 287 -13.49 -5.44 -5.83
N SER A 288 -14.06 -6.30 -6.67
CA SER A 288 -14.61 -7.61 -6.25
C SER A 288 -13.52 -8.50 -5.61
N TYR A 289 -12.31 -8.50 -6.15
CA TYR A 289 -11.22 -9.29 -5.62
C TYR A 289 -10.81 -8.82 -4.21
N ASP A 290 -10.65 -7.52 -4.02
CA ASP A 290 -10.34 -6.95 -2.70
C ASP A 290 -11.44 -7.23 -1.67
N ARG A 291 -12.73 -7.15 -2.06
CA ARG A 291 -13.84 -7.51 -1.17
C ARG A 291 -13.76 -8.96 -0.72
N LEU A 292 -13.47 -9.88 -1.65
CA LEU A 292 -13.31 -11.31 -1.35
C LEU A 292 -12.13 -11.54 -0.40
N MET A 293 -10.97 -10.95 -0.69
CA MET A 293 -9.77 -11.12 0.11
C MET A 293 -9.92 -10.46 1.50
N ALA A 294 -10.48 -9.26 1.56
CA ALA A 294 -10.79 -8.58 2.82
C ALA A 294 -11.73 -9.42 3.71
N THR A 295 -12.74 -10.07 3.10
CA THR A 295 -13.64 -10.98 3.80
C THR A 295 -12.89 -12.18 4.36
N ARG A 296 -12.04 -12.82 3.58
CA ARG A 296 -11.22 -13.97 4.05
C ARG A 296 -10.27 -13.58 5.18
N PHE A 297 -9.59 -12.45 5.06
CA PHE A 297 -8.69 -11.94 6.10
C PHE A 297 -9.44 -11.56 7.39
N GLY A 298 -10.61 -10.93 7.27
CA GLY A 298 -11.43 -10.60 8.43
C GLY A 298 -11.93 -11.84 9.17
N ILE A 299 -12.39 -12.86 8.45
CA ILE A 299 -12.80 -14.16 9.03
C ILE A 299 -11.62 -14.83 9.76
N ALA A 300 -10.46 -14.90 9.11
CA ALA A 300 -9.26 -15.50 9.71
C ALA A 300 -8.80 -14.74 10.97
N GLY A 301 -8.87 -13.40 10.95
CA GLY A 301 -8.61 -12.57 12.13
C GLY A 301 -9.58 -12.86 13.28
N ALA A 302 -10.88 -13.06 12.97
CA ALA A 302 -11.88 -13.45 13.97
C ALA A 302 -11.59 -14.82 14.56
N GLN A 303 -11.17 -15.79 13.75
CA GLN A 303 -10.81 -17.14 14.22
C GLN A 303 -9.61 -17.11 15.19
N LEU A 304 -8.57 -16.31 14.91
CA LEU A 304 -7.45 -16.14 15.84
C LEU A 304 -7.91 -15.55 17.18
N ILE A 305 -8.83 -14.57 17.16
CA ILE A 305 -9.38 -13.97 18.37
C ILE A 305 -10.12 -15.03 19.19
N LEU A 306 -11.02 -15.79 18.56
CA LEU A 306 -11.83 -16.83 19.23
C LEU A 306 -10.97 -17.94 19.83
N ASN A 307 -9.83 -18.23 19.20
CA ASN A 307 -8.86 -19.23 19.66
C ASN A 307 -7.82 -18.65 20.63
N HIS A 308 -7.91 -17.37 21.01
CA HIS A 308 -6.92 -16.67 21.83
C HIS A 308 -5.48 -16.75 21.27
N ASP A 309 -5.33 -16.81 19.94
CA ASP A 309 -4.07 -17.00 19.25
C ASP A 309 -3.55 -15.64 18.73
N TYR A 310 -2.82 -14.94 19.57
CA TYR A 310 -2.35 -13.56 19.34
C TYR A 310 -0.88 -13.51 18.91
N GLY A 311 -0.38 -12.29 18.63
CA GLY A 311 1.00 -12.05 18.18
C GLY A 311 1.22 -12.39 16.71
N LYS A 312 0.16 -12.51 15.91
CA LYS A 312 0.20 -12.98 14.53
C LYS A 312 -0.26 -11.95 13.51
N LEU A 313 0.25 -12.09 12.30
CA LEU A 313 -0.20 -11.43 11.08
C LEU A 313 -0.94 -12.44 10.21
N ILE A 314 -2.14 -12.09 9.77
CA ILE A 314 -2.83 -12.85 8.72
C ILE A 314 -2.13 -12.59 7.38
N ILE A 315 -1.90 -13.64 6.62
CA ILE A 315 -1.25 -13.60 5.31
C ILE A 315 -2.03 -14.40 4.27
N LEU A 316 -1.79 -14.10 3.01
CA LEU A 316 -2.08 -14.99 1.90
C LEU A 316 -0.78 -15.70 1.49
N ASP A 317 -0.78 -17.01 1.49
CA ASP A 317 0.28 -17.86 0.94
C ASP A 317 -0.32 -18.68 -0.21
N LYS A 318 0.01 -18.30 -1.43
CA LYS A 318 -0.61 -18.83 -2.67
C LYS A 318 -2.13 -18.60 -2.67
N THR A 319 -2.91 -19.62 -2.40
CA THR A 319 -4.37 -19.55 -2.36
C THR A 319 -4.96 -19.64 -0.94
N GLU A 320 -4.14 -19.89 0.06
CA GLU A 320 -4.55 -20.15 1.43
C GLU A 320 -4.32 -18.93 2.34
N VAL A 321 -5.29 -18.63 3.17
CA VAL A 321 -5.13 -17.63 4.24
C VAL A 321 -4.54 -18.34 5.44
N LYS A 322 -3.38 -17.86 5.90
CA LYS A 322 -2.60 -18.39 7.04
C LYS A 322 -2.30 -17.30 8.04
N ALA A 323 -1.65 -17.66 9.12
CA ALA A 323 -1.14 -16.73 10.11
C ALA A 323 0.33 -17.02 10.41
N ILE A 324 1.14 -15.97 10.47
CA ILE A 324 2.55 -16.05 10.86
C ILE A 324 2.85 -15.09 12.02
N PRO A 325 3.90 -15.31 12.81
CA PRO A 325 4.29 -14.38 13.86
C PRO A 325 4.53 -12.96 13.33
N LEU A 326 3.98 -11.93 13.98
CA LEU A 326 4.21 -10.52 13.64
C LEU A 326 5.70 -10.17 13.59
N GLN A 327 6.50 -10.80 14.43
CA GLN A 327 7.94 -10.59 14.52
C GLN A 327 8.66 -10.95 13.21
N GLU A 328 8.19 -11.94 12.49
CA GLU A 328 8.83 -12.39 11.24
C GLU A 328 8.71 -11.36 10.11
N THR A 329 7.67 -10.52 10.14
CA THR A 329 7.35 -9.54 9.10
C THR A 329 7.84 -8.14 9.44
N ALA A 330 7.96 -7.83 10.73
CA ALA A 330 8.25 -6.48 11.20
C ALA A 330 9.60 -5.96 10.68
N GLY A 331 9.54 -4.93 9.86
CA GLY A 331 10.74 -4.27 9.34
C GLY A 331 11.23 -4.76 8.00
N LYS A 332 10.68 -5.82 7.46
CA LYS A 332 11.01 -6.33 6.14
C LYS A 332 10.05 -5.73 5.09
N LEU A 333 10.53 -5.59 3.86
CA LEU A 333 9.73 -5.18 2.70
C LEU A 333 9.73 -6.30 1.66
N LYS A 334 8.59 -6.44 1.00
CA LYS A 334 8.47 -7.28 -0.19
C LYS A 334 8.68 -6.39 -1.41
N TYR A 335 9.81 -6.57 -2.08
CA TYR A 335 10.16 -5.88 -3.32
C TYR A 335 9.67 -6.66 -4.54
N VAL A 336 9.51 -5.96 -5.66
CA VAL A 336 9.41 -6.63 -6.97
C VAL A 336 10.74 -7.36 -7.22
N ASP A 337 10.66 -8.60 -7.67
CA ASP A 337 11.85 -9.35 -8.10
C ASP A 337 12.19 -8.97 -9.56
N PRO A 338 13.31 -8.26 -9.83
CA PRO A 338 13.73 -7.90 -11.18
C PRO A 338 13.97 -9.10 -12.10
N ALA A 339 14.32 -10.24 -11.52
CA ALA A 339 14.52 -11.50 -12.24
C ALA A 339 13.27 -12.41 -12.21
N GLY A 340 12.17 -11.92 -11.64
CA GLY A 340 10.93 -12.66 -11.51
C GLY A 340 10.21 -12.91 -12.83
N GLU A 341 9.32 -13.88 -12.83
CA GLU A 341 8.54 -14.28 -14.01
C GLU A 341 7.76 -13.11 -14.63
N VAL A 342 7.10 -12.28 -13.80
CA VAL A 342 6.26 -11.18 -14.28
C VAL A 342 7.07 -10.14 -15.05
N VAL A 343 8.26 -9.78 -14.55
CA VAL A 343 9.17 -8.85 -15.25
C VAL A 343 9.70 -9.47 -16.55
N LYS A 344 10.09 -10.74 -16.52
CA LYS A 344 10.53 -11.46 -17.73
C LYS A 344 9.44 -11.50 -18.79
N ASN A 345 8.21 -11.83 -18.40
CA ASN A 345 7.09 -11.87 -19.33
C ASN A 345 6.78 -10.49 -19.93
N ALA A 346 6.84 -9.42 -19.14
CA ALA A 346 6.69 -8.07 -19.64
C ALA A 346 7.79 -7.70 -20.68
N LYS A 347 9.04 -8.07 -20.42
CA LYS A 347 10.15 -7.88 -21.38
C LYS A 347 9.93 -8.67 -22.67
N LEU A 348 9.42 -9.92 -22.60
CA LEU A 348 9.07 -10.72 -23.77
C LEU A 348 7.94 -10.10 -24.61
N MET A 349 7.04 -9.35 -24.00
CA MET A 349 6.01 -8.55 -24.68
C MET A 349 6.56 -7.25 -25.29
N GLY A 350 7.85 -6.95 -25.13
CA GLY A 350 8.51 -5.77 -25.67
C GLY A 350 8.38 -4.52 -24.76
N ILE A 351 7.95 -4.67 -23.52
CA ILE A 351 7.93 -3.58 -22.54
C ILE A 351 9.37 -3.34 -22.06
N SER A 352 9.82 -2.08 -22.11
CA SER A 352 11.14 -1.67 -21.60
C SER A 352 11.07 -1.32 -20.11
N PHE A 353 12.11 -1.68 -19.36
CA PHE A 353 12.30 -1.24 -17.98
C PHE A 353 13.38 -0.15 -17.82
N GLY A 354 13.84 0.41 -18.96
CA GLY A 354 14.89 1.43 -18.95
C GLY A 354 16.30 0.85 -18.72
N GLU A 355 16.53 -0.43 -19.08
CA GLU A 355 17.84 -1.10 -18.97
C GLU A 355 18.55 -1.17 -20.32
#